data_981160849d8ddcbb99c8df4dfe283b2e
#
_entry.id   981160849d8ddcbb99c8df4dfe283b2e
#
_cell.length_a   1.000
_cell.length_b   1.000
_cell.length_c   1.000
_cell.angle_alpha   90.00
_cell.angle_beta   90.00
_cell.angle_gamma   90.00
#
_symmetry.space_group_name_H-M   'P 1'
#
loop_
_entity.id
_entity.type
_entity.pdbx_description
1 polymer ?
#
loop_
_entity_poly.entity_id
_entity_poly.type
_entity_poly.pdbx_seq_one_letter_code
_entity_poly.pdbx_strand_id
1 'polypeptide(L)'
;AEQRDQSWLDTYGFVQTMLEDFPDYLPNTYDGYYLYPEYKASHLNPEYTRADEVIDGREKRVFTECAEVIKEGKLGDKFHAISDAHAEMMIKVAEAIAFNTLGRFILIVENNGAIANMQDDAMVEVVCELGINGPRPM
;
A
#
# COMPACT_ATOMS: atom_id res chain seq x y z
N ALA A 1 -2.62 18.20 17.02
CA ALA A 1 -2.45 18.19 15.56
C ALA A 1 -1.11 17.52 15.30
N GLU A 2 -1.13 16.28 14.81
CA GLU A 2 0.08 15.61 14.36
C GLU A 2 0.72 16.45 13.27
N GLN A 3 1.99 16.75 13.46
CA GLN A 3 2.80 17.44 12.47
C GLN A 3 3.01 16.44 11.32
N ARG A 4 2.20 16.56 10.27
CA ARG A 4 2.35 15.73 9.08
C ARG A 4 3.67 16.09 8.42
N ASP A 5 4.45 15.08 8.09
CA ASP A 5 5.68 15.22 7.33
C ASP A 5 5.38 15.98 6.01
N GLN A 6 6.30 16.87 5.60
CA GLN A 6 6.17 17.68 4.39
C GLN A 6 5.94 16.82 3.14
N SER A 7 6.55 15.65 3.07
CA SER A 7 6.38 14.70 1.97
C SER A 7 4.92 14.23 1.80
N TRP A 8 4.20 14.08 2.91
CA TRP A 8 2.77 13.76 2.86
C TRP A 8 1.91 14.94 2.43
N LEU A 9 2.26 16.15 2.84
CA LEU A 9 1.56 17.36 2.40
C LEU A 9 1.70 17.56 0.89
N ASP A 10 2.90 17.34 0.35
CA ASP A 10 3.17 17.42 -1.08
C ASP A 10 2.41 16.34 -1.86
N THR A 11 2.37 15.12 -1.31
CA THR A 11 1.61 14.01 -1.89
C THR A 11 0.11 14.32 -1.94
N TYR A 12 -0.46 14.83 -0.85
CA TYR A 12 -1.88 15.20 -0.82
C TYR A 12 -2.21 16.40 -1.70
N GLY A 13 -1.31 17.38 -1.79
CA GLY A 13 -1.46 18.50 -2.73
C GLY A 13 -1.53 18.02 -4.17
N PHE A 14 -0.71 17.04 -4.52
CA PHE A 14 -0.74 16.46 -5.86
C PHE A 14 -2.00 15.61 -6.13
N VAL A 15 -2.50 14.88 -5.12
CA VAL A 15 -3.79 14.18 -5.22
C VAL A 15 -4.93 15.17 -5.48
N GLN A 16 -4.89 16.35 -4.87
CA GLN A 16 -5.88 17.39 -5.16
C GLN A 16 -5.87 17.81 -6.63
N THR A 17 -4.70 18.02 -7.24
CA THR A 17 -4.58 18.32 -8.66
C THR A 17 -5.19 17.20 -9.53
N MET A 18 -4.92 15.95 -9.20
CA MET A 18 -5.51 14.80 -9.91
C MET A 18 -7.04 14.78 -9.80
N LEU A 19 -7.60 15.11 -8.64
CA LEU A 19 -9.06 15.21 -8.46
C LEU A 19 -9.69 16.36 -9.26
N GLU A 20 -8.98 17.47 -9.43
CA GLU A 20 -9.41 18.59 -10.27
C GLU A 20 -9.44 18.21 -11.76
N ASP A 21 -8.42 17.47 -12.22
CA ASP A 21 -8.33 17.02 -13.62
C ASP A 21 -9.25 15.83 -13.93
N PHE A 22 -9.50 14.96 -12.93
CA PHE A 22 -10.30 13.73 -13.05
C PHE A 22 -11.35 13.64 -11.94
N PRO A 23 -12.38 14.51 -11.92
CA PRO A 23 -13.31 14.62 -10.79
C PRO A 23 -14.21 13.39 -10.55
N ASP A 24 -14.36 12.54 -11.56
CA ASP A 24 -15.19 11.33 -11.48
C ASP A 24 -14.44 10.10 -10.93
N TYR A 25 -13.15 10.25 -10.63
CA TYR A 25 -12.28 9.14 -10.19
C TYR A 25 -11.63 9.46 -8.84
N LEU A 26 -11.44 8.43 -8.04
CA LEU A 26 -10.64 8.53 -6.82
C LEU A 26 -9.20 8.11 -7.16
N PRO A 27 -8.25 9.06 -7.30
CA PRO A 27 -6.90 8.74 -7.72
C PRO A 27 -6.11 8.06 -6.62
N ASN A 28 -5.27 7.10 -7.01
CA ASN A 28 -4.20 6.59 -6.19
C ASN A 28 -2.96 7.48 -6.31
N THR A 29 -2.14 7.57 -5.28
CA THR A 29 -0.91 8.37 -5.29
C THR A 29 0.10 7.92 -6.35
N TYR A 30 0.03 6.66 -6.79
CA TYR A 30 0.86 6.12 -7.87
C TYR A 30 0.39 6.54 -9.27
N ASP A 31 -0.87 6.95 -9.44
CA ASP A 31 -1.39 7.40 -10.75
C ASP A 31 -0.61 8.59 -11.30
N GLY A 32 0.00 9.37 -10.42
CA GLY A 32 0.90 10.46 -10.81
C GLY A 32 2.09 10.02 -11.68
N TYR A 33 2.58 8.80 -11.55
CA TYR A 33 3.67 8.28 -12.40
C TYR A 33 3.22 7.95 -13.81
N TYR A 34 1.94 7.68 -13.99
CA TYR A 34 1.34 7.32 -15.28
C TYR A 34 0.72 8.54 -15.97
N LEU A 35 0.01 9.36 -15.21
CA LEU A 35 -0.73 10.51 -15.75
C LEU A 35 0.14 11.78 -15.87
N TYR A 36 1.16 11.91 -15.01
CA TYR A 36 2.04 13.08 -14.93
C TYR A 36 3.53 12.67 -14.83
N PRO A 37 4.05 11.86 -15.77
CA PRO A 37 5.39 11.29 -15.65
C PRO A 37 6.50 12.36 -15.63
N GLU A 38 6.38 13.43 -16.41
CA GLU A 38 7.36 14.52 -16.47
C GLU A 38 7.42 15.28 -15.14
N TYR A 39 6.26 15.57 -14.56
CA TYR A 39 6.18 16.20 -13.25
C TYR A 39 6.84 15.32 -12.19
N LYS A 40 6.49 14.04 -12.13
CA LYS A 40 7.08 13.10 -11.17
C LYS A 40 8.58 12.98 -11.37
N ALA A 41 9.06 12.81 -12.59
CA ALA A 41 10.49 12.70 -12.89
C ALA A 41 11.28 13.95 -12.44
N SER A 42 10.73 15.15 -12.63
CA SER A 42 11.39 16.40 -12.23
C SER A 42 11.50 16.59 -10.71
N HIS A 43 10.71 15.88 -9.93
CA HIS A 43 10.69 15.93 -8.46
C HIS A 43 11.43 14.77 -7.80
N LEU A 44 11.97 13.83 -8.57
CA LEU A 44 12.81 12.75 -8.05
C LEU A 44 14.24 13.24 -7.83
N ASN A 45 14.85 12.80 -6.74
CA ASN A 45 16.26 13.02 -6.50
C ASN A 45 17.06 11.80 -6.96
N PRO A 46 17.83 11.86 -8.07
CA PRO A 46 18.60 10.72 -8.55
C PRO A 46 19.78 10.34 -7.64
N GLU A 47 20.25 11.28 -6.80
CA GLU A 47 21.37 11.06 -5.87
C GLU A 47 20.92 10.44 -4.54
N TYR A 48 19.61 10.45 -4.27
CA TYR A 48 19.02 9.85 -3.06
C TYR A 48 17.64 9.29 -3.41
N THR A 49 17.62 8.03 -3.75
CA THR A 49 16.43 7.34 -4.24
C THR A 49 15.52 6.84 -3.11
N ARG A 50 14.34 6.37 -3.45
CA ARG A 50 13.47 5.69 -2.48
C ARG A 50 14.13 4.48 -1.83
N ALA A 51 15.01 3.77 -2.54
CA ALA A 51 15.76 2.66 -1.98
C ALA A 51 16.71 3.14 -0.86
N ASP A 52 17.43 4.25 -1.10
CA ASP A 52 18.32 4.84 -0.09
C ASP A 52 17.54 5.29 1.16
N GLU A 53 16.40 5.95 0.96
CA GLU A 53 15.50 6.36 2.04
C GLU A 53 15.03 5.17 2.89
N VAL A 54 14.67 4.06 2.25
CA VAL A 54 14.24 2.84 2.96
C VAL A 54 15.39 2.21 3.73
N ILE A 55 16.57 2.09 3.13
CA ILE A 55 17.76 1.50 3.75
C ILE A 55 18.22 2.34 4.95
N ASP A 56 18.38 3.64 4.76
CA ASP A 56 18.91 4.53 5.78
C ASP A 56 17.91 4.80 6.93
N GLY A 57 16.64 4.83 6.63
CA GLY A 57 15.60 5.15 7.59
C GLY A 57 14.87 3.91 8.13
N ARG A 58 14.04 3.29 7.30
CA ARG A 58 13.10 2.26 7.71
C ARG A 58 13.78 0.97 8.13
N GLU A 59 14.67 0.46 7.28
CA GLU A 59 15.35 -0.81 7.52
C GLU A 59 16.24 -0.73 8.77
N LYS A 60 17.07 0.30 8.85
CA LYS A 60 17.95 0.53 9.98
C LYS A 60 17.19 0.66 11.29
N ARG A 61 16.04 1.36 11.29
CA ARG A 61 15.19 1.49 12.48
C ARG A 61 14.63 0.15 12.91
N VAL A 62 14.06 -0.62 11.98
CA VAL A 62 13.48 -1.94 12.28
C VAL A 62 14.51 -2.89 12.88
N PHE A 63 15.70 -2.98 12.30
CA PHE A 63 16.76 -3.82 12.85
C PHE A 63 17.22 -3.38 14.24
N THR A 64 17.31 -2.08 14.49
CA THR A 64 17.66 -1.55 15.81
C THR A 64 16.60 -1.89 16.85
N GLU A 65 15.33 -1.64 16.55
CA GLU A 65 14.21 -1.93 17.44
C GLU A 65 14.09 -3.44 17.73
N CYS A 66 14.24 -4.28 16.71
CA CYS A 66 14.24 -5.73 16.90
C CYS A 66 15.41 -6.22 17.77
N ALA A 67 16.60 -5.65 17.59
CA ALA A 67 17.76 -6.00 18.41
C ALA A 67 17.56 -5.61 19.89
N GLU A 68 16.94 -4.46 20.15
CA GLU A 68 16.58 -4.05 21.51
C GLU A 68 15.56 -4.99 22.14
N VAL A 69 14.51 -5.39 21.41
CA VAL A 69 13.51 -6.35 21.89
C VAL A 69 14.14 -7.71 22.24
N ILE A 70 15.02 -8.20 21.36
CA ILE A 70 15.75 -9.48 21.61
C ILE A 70 16.60 -9.36 22.87
N LYS A 71 17.31 -8.25 23.05
CA LYS A 71 18.18 -8.01 24.20
C LYS A 71 17.41 -7.93 25.51
N GLU A 72 16.27 -7.24 25.51
CA GLU A 72 15.46 -6.99 26.70
C GLU A 72 14.45 -8.09 27.01
N GLY A 73 14.18 -8.96 26.06
CA GLY A 73 13.20 -10.05 26.18
C GLY A 73 11.75 -9.57 26.28
N LYS A 74 11.49 -8.30 26.00
CA LYS A 74 10.15 -7.69 26.02
C LYS A 74 10.05 -6.52 25.03
N LEU A 75 8.84 -6.20 24.65
CA LEU A 75 8.56 -4.99 23.89
C LEU A 75 8.76 -3.78 24.81
N GLY A 76 9.62 -2.85 24.41
CA GLY A 76 9.80 -1.58 25.11
C GLY A 76 8.60 -0.64 24.90
N ASP A 77 8.43 0.32 25.82
CA ASP A 77 7.34 1.31 25.74
C ASP A 77 7.41 2.20 24.48
N LYS A 78 8.59 2.24 23.84
CA LYS A 78 8.84 2.96 22.59
C LYS A 78 8.61 2.10 21.35
N PHE A 79 8.41 0.79 21.52
CA PHE A 79 8.00 -0.07 20.43
C PHE A 79 6.57 0.30 20.07
N HIS A 80 6.44 1.26 19.21
CA HIS A 80 5.21 1.43 18.48
C HIS A 80 5.12 0.22 17.56
N ALA A 81 4.43 -0.83 18.05
CA ALA A 81 3.89 -1.83 17.16
C ALA A 81 3.28 -1.03 16.01
N ILE A 82 3.97 -1.04 14.88
CA ILE A 82 3.42 -0.44 13.69
C ILE A 82 2.12 -1.18 13.54
N SER A 83 1.02 -0.50 13.83
CA SER A 83 -0.30 -0.93 13.38
C SER A 83 -0.20 -0.88 11.87
N ASP A 84 0.51 -1.85 11.33
CA ASP A 84 0.73 -1.96 9.91
C ASP A 84 -0.54 -2.58 9.36
N ALA A 85 -1.37 -1.72 8.77
CA ALA A 85 -2.58 -2.15 8.10
C ALA A 85 -2.31 -3.28 7.08
N HIS A 86 -1.08 -3.33 6.51
CA HIS A 86 -0.65 -4.42 5.64
C HIS A 86 -0.48 -5.73 6.39
N ALA A 87 0.15 -5.72 7.58
CA ALA A 87 0.31 -6.93 8.38
C ALA A 87 -1.04 -7.48 8.84
N GLU A 88 -1.94 -6.61 9.28
CA GLU A 88 -3.31 -6.98 9.63
C GLU A 88 -4.07 -7.57 8.43
N MET A 89 -3.94 -6.94 7.26
CA MET A 89 -4.53 -7.44 6.01
C MET A 89 -3.98 -8.82 5.66
N MET A 90 -2.66 -9.03 5.73
CA MET A 90 -2.03 -10.32 5.43
C MET A 90 -2.55 -11.44 6.34
N ILE A 91 -2.71 -11.18 7.63
CA ILE A 91 -3.25 -12.14 8.58
C ILE A 91 -4.71 -12.46 8.25
N LYS A 92 -5.54 -11.45 7.98
CA LYS A 92 -6.95 -11.64 7.61
C LYS A 92 -7.10 -12.43 6.31
N VAL A 93 -6.24 -12.19 5.32
CA VAL A 93 -6.19 -12.98 4.07
C VAL A 93 -5.84 -14.43 4.38
N ALA A 94 -4.82 -14.67 5.20
CA ALA A 94 -4.43 -16.02 5.60
C ALA A 94 -5.56 -16.75 6.35
N GLU A 95 -6.23 -16.08 7.28
CA GLU A 95 -7.39 -16.60 8.01
C GLU A 95 -8.57 -16.92 7.08
N ALA A 96 -8.85 -16.04 6.12
CA ALA A 96 -9.93 -16.26 5.16
C ALA A 96 -9.70 -17.54 4.35
N ILE A 97 -8.48 -17.79 3.93
CA ILE A 97 -8.10 -19.02 3.19
C ILE A 97 -8.10 -20.23 4.12
N ALA A 98 -7.43 -20.14 5.27
CA ALA A 98 -7.21 -21.29 6.16
C ALA A 98 -8.50 -21.77 6.83
N PHE A 99 -9.37 -20.86 7.21
CA PHE A 99 -10.59 -21.14 7.98
C PHE A 99 -11.88 -20.90 7.22
N ASN A 100 -11.80 -20.50 5.94
CA ASN A 100 -12.94 -20.18 5.09
C ASN A 100 -13.90 -19.14 5.71
N THR A 101 -13.36 -18.09 6.29
CA THR A 101 -14.15 -17.07 6.99
C THR A 101 -14.87 -16.08 6.06
N LEU A 102 -14.64 -16.18 4.75
CA LEU A 102 -15.25 -15.35 3.69
C LEU A 102 -15.10 -13.85 3.94
N GLY A 103 -13.88 -13.35 3.79
CA GLY A 103 -13.55 -11.93 3.89
C GLY A 103 -13.65 -11.20 2.54
N ARG A 104 -13.88 -9.87 2.60
CA ARG A 104 -13.80 -8.98 1.44
C ARG A 104 -12.47 -8.26 1.44
N PHE A 105 -11.76 -8.35 0.30
CA PHE A 105 -10.44 -7.74 0.12
C PHE A 105 -10.33 -7.13 -1.26
N ILE A 106 -9.53 -6.10 -1.41
CA ILE A 106 -9.07 -5.62 -2.72
C ILE A 106 -7.87 -6.48 -3.09
N LEU A 107 -7.99 -7.23 -4.18
CA LEU A 107 -6.98 -8.19 -4.63
C LEU A 107 -6.73 -8.05 -6.13
N ILE A 108 -5.51 -8.38 -6.54
CA ILE A 108 -5.16 -8.47 -7.96
C ILE A 108 -5.51 -9.87 -8.44
N VAL A 109 -6.39 -9.94 -9.42
CA VAL A 109 -6.91 -11.17 -10.01
C VAL A 109 -7.04 -11.05 -11.52
N GLU A 110 -7.19 -12.16 -12.22
CA GLU A 110 -7.55 -12.17 -13.62
C GLU A 110 -8.96 -11.58 -13.78
N ASN A 111 -9.15 -10.75 -14.80
CA ASN A 111 -10.38 -9.99 -15.00
C ASN A 111 -11.61 -10.88 -15.13
N ASN A 112 -11.58 -11.85 -16.01
CA ASN A 112 -12.69 -12.78 -16.25
C ASN A 112 -14.08 -12.11 -16.28
N GLY A 113 -14.15 -10.90 -16.86
CA GLY A 113 -15.38 -10.12 -16.97
C GLY A 113 -15.72 -9.23 -15.75
N ALA A 114 -14.88 -9.16 -14.71
CA ALA A 114 -15.09 -8.29 -13.55
C ALA A 114 -15.16 -6.80 -13.95
N ILE A 115 -14.33 -6.41 -14.92
CA ILE A 115 -14.37 -5.08 -15.56
C ILE A 115 -14.74 -5.28 -17.03
N ALA A 116 -15.96 -4.91 -17.38
CA ALA A 116 -16.58 -5.26 -18.67
C ALA A 116 -15.87 -4.70 -19.93
N ASN A 117 -15.11 -3.62 -19.81
CA ASN A 117 -14.39 -3.01 -20.93
C ASN A 117 -12.90 -3.34 -20.96
N MET A 118 -12.47 -4.36 -20.21
CA MET A 118 -11.10 -4.87 -20.21
C MET A 118 -11.06 -6.32 -20.74
N GLN A 119 -9.91 -6.75 -21.24
CA GLN A 119 -9.71 -8.12 -21.69
C GLN A 119 -9.83 -9.10 -20.52
N ASP A 120 -10.36 -10.29 -20.77
CA ASP A 120 -10.62 -11.29 -19.73
C ASP A 120 -9.34 -11.77 -19.04
N ASP A 121 -8.21 -11.82 -19.75
CA ASP A 121 -6.88 -12.20 -19.26
C ASP A 121 -6.07 -11.05 -18.63
N ALA A 122 -6.62 -9.85 -18.58
CA ALA A 122 -5.98 -8.72 -17.90
C ALA A 122 -5.96 -8.94 -16.38
N MET A 123 -4.85 -8.57 -15.75
CA MET A 123 -4.77 -8.55 -14.29
C MET A 123 -5.35 -7.24 -13.76
N VAL A 124 -6.37 -7.36 -12.93
CA VAL A 124 -7.13 -6.20 -12.40
C VAL A 124 -7.17 -6.22 -10.88
N GLU A 125 -7.16 -5.04 -10.27
CA GLU A 125 -7.32 -4.87 -8.83
C GLU A 125 -8.79 -4.54 -8.53
N VAL A 126 -9.50 -5.49 -7.95
CA VAL A 126 -10.93 -5.39 -7.69
C VAL A 126 -11.30 -5.95 -6.33
N VAL A 127 -12.49 -5.59 -5.84
CA VAL A 127 -13.03 -6.19 -4.63
C VAL A 127 -13.37 -7.64 -4.89
N CYS A 128 -12.81 -8.52 -4.06
CA CYS A 128 -13.05 -9.96 -4.11
C CYS A 128 -13.59 -10.47 -2.77
N GLU A 129 -14.47 -11.44 -2.84
CA GLU A 129 -14.73 -12.33 -1.72
C GLU A 129 -13.68 -13.44 -1.72
N LEU A 130 -12.99 -13.61 -0.59
CA LEU A 130 -11.90 -14.59 -0.44
C LEU A 130 -12.26 -15.66 0.58
N GLY A 131 -12.07 -16.91 0.20
CA GLY A 131 -12.22 -18.09 1.04
C GLY A 131 -11.26 -19.20 0.62
N ILE A 132 -11.52 -20.43 1.08
CA ILE A 132 -10.68 -21.60 0.81
C ILE A 132 -10.50 -21.91 -0.69
N ASN A 133 -11.43 -21.50 -1.52
CA ASN A 133 -11.39 -21.72 -2.98
C ASN A 133 -10.68 -20.59 -3.74
N GLY A 134 -10.07 -19.66 -3.02
CA GLY A 134 -9.40 -18.48 -3.59
C GLY A 134 -10.32 -17.26 -3.76
N PRO A 135 -9.84 -16.22 -4.43
CA PRO A 135 -10.58 -14.98 -4.62
C PRO A 135 -11.67 -15.11 -5.69
N ARG A 136 -12.81 -14.51 -5.44
CA ARG A 136 -13.92 -14.37 -6.39
C ARG A 136 -14.26 -12.89 -6.53
N PRO A 137 -14.06 -12.26 -7.69
CA PRO A 137 -14.50 -10.90 -7.97
C PRO A 137 -15.99 -10.70 -7.68
N MET A 138 -16.34 -9.51 -7.21
CA MET A 138 -17.70 -9.15 -6.83
C MET A 138 -18.29 -8.11 -7.77
#